data_05d08b3b149948d3077bed9a94bdaa7a
#
_entry.id   05d08b3b149948d3077bed9a94bdaa7a
#
_cell.length_a   1.000
_cell.length_b   1.000
_cell.length_c   1.000
_cell.angle_alpha   90.00
_cell.angle_beta   90.00
_cell.angle_gamma   90.00
#
_symmetry.space_group_name_H-M   'P 1'
#
loop_
_entity.id
_entity.type
_entity.pdbx_description
1 polymer ?
#
loop_
_entity_poly.entity_id
_entity_poly.type
_entity_poly.pdbx_seq_one_letter_code
_entity_poly.pdbx_strand_id
1 'polypeptide(L)'
;MENPMKEKNPDVYNPTLRHYLAVFPLFVLVRLLQFTVRLETSDDGARKMSAPEKLVGVAWHSRIFFLSMCKYYYRDKIPMNGLVSASRDGAYLCAFFRLMKIGAVRGSHKRRGAHAVMELVESVKNGADVFITPDGPRGPANRAKEGFLLVAKESGARILALKITPTRCWRIGKAWDKFIIPKPFSTAWVETLEFKNHADLERAAAERGTTPAKLVEDFLNSDNID
;
A
#
# COMPACT_ATOMS: atom_id res chain seq x y z
N MET A 1 -3.48 26.36 22.32
CA MET A 1 -4.51 25.31 22.14
C MET A 1 -3.81 23.98 22.16
N GLU A 2 -3.86 23.29 23.29
CA GLU A 2 -3.22 21.99 23.49
C GLU A 2 -3.92 20.93 22.66
N ASN A 3 -3.10 20.18 21.94
CA ASN A 3 -3.52 19.01 21.18
C ASN A 3 -3.96 17.93 22.18
N PRO A 4 -5.24 17.47 22.19
CA PRO A 4 -5.67 16.45 23.15
C PRO A 4 -4.84 15.19 22.92
N MET A 5 -4.11 14.81 23.98
CA MET A 5 -3.30 13.60 24.02
C MET A 5 -4.13 12.41 23.54
N LYS A 6 -3.76 11.84 22.38
CA LYS A 6 -4.28 10.53 21.96
C LYS A 6 -4.02 9.56 23.12
N GLU A 7 -5.08 9.10 23.76
CA GLU A 7 -5.00 8.00 24.73
C GLU A 7 -4.13 6.90 24.14
N LYS A 8 -3.03 6.58 24.83
CA LYS A 8 -2.18 5.46 24.43
C LYS A 8 -3.00 4.19 24.61
N ASN A 9 -3.50 3.64 23.52
CA ASN A 9 -4.15 2.34 23.54
C ASN A 9 -3.12 1.32 24.07
N PRO A 10 -3.34 0.70 25.25
CA PRO A 10 -2.37 -0.17 25.91
C PRO A 10 -2.03 -1.42 25.11
N ASP A 11 -2.87 -1.76 24.12
CA ASP A 11 -2.70 -2.94 23.25
C ASP A 11 -1.82 -2.67 22.02
N VAL A 12 -1.28 -1.44 21.86
CA VAL A 12 -0.46 -1.06 20.69
C VAL A 12 1.01 -0.88 21.07
N TYR A 13 1.86 -1.77 20.56
CA TYR A 13 3.31 -1.63 20.72
C TYR A 13 3.85 -0.53 19.81
N ASN A 14 4.26 0.59 20.38
CA ASN A 14 4.90 1.68 19.64
C ASN A 14 6.39 1.41 19.44
N PRO A 15 6.97 1.84 18.29
CA PRO A 15 8.39 1.68 18.05
C PRO A 15 9.23 2.55 19.02
N THR A 16 10.29 1.95 19.56
CA THR A 16 11.30 2.59 20.41
C THR A 16 12.62 2.68 19.65
N LEU A 17 13.62 3.40 20.18
CA LEU A 17 14.94 3.53 19.55
C LEU A 17 15.54 2.17 19.15
N ARG A 18 15.36 1.13 19.97
CA ARG A 18 15.85 -0.23 19.66
C ARG A 18 15.27 -0.78 18.35
N HIS A 19 14.00 -0.52 18.05
CA HIS A 19 13.36 -0.94 16.80
C HIS A 19 13.97 -0.21 15.61
N TYR A 20 14.23 1.10 15.73
CA TYR A 20 14.88 1.86 14.66
C TYR A 20 16.30 1.38 14.39
N LEU A 21 17.11 1.18 15.45
CA LEU A 21 18.47 0.66 15.30
C LEU A 21 18.47 -0.74 14.67
N ALA A 22 17.55 -1.61 15.04
CA ALA A 22 17.45 -2.95 14.47
C ALA A 22 17.06 -2.97 12.98
N VAL A 23 16.17 -2.07 12.53
CA VAL A 23 15.72 -2.04 11.14
C VAL A 23 16.55 -1.10 10.25
N PHE A 24 17.42 -0.27 10.82
CA PHE A 24 18.22 0.70 10.08
C PHE A 24 19.12 0.07 9.01
N PRO A 25 19.86 -1.03 9.27
CA PRO A 25 20.65 -1.70 8.23
C PRO A 25 19.79 -2.17 7.06
N LEU A 26 18.60 -2.74 7.34
CA LEU A 26 17.66 -3.15 6.32
C LEU A 26 17.14 -1.96 5.51
N PHE A 27 16.82 -0.84 6.18
CA PHE A 27 16.43 0.39 5.51
C PHE A 27 17.51 0.87 4.53
N VAL A 28 18.76 0.92 4.96
CA VAL A 28 19.89 1.32 4.09
C VAL A 28 20.02 0.38 2.89
N LEU A 29 19.96 -0.92 3.12
CA LEU A 29 20.04 -1.93 2.05
C LEU A 29 18.90 -1.76 1.03
N VAL A 30 17.67 -1.60 1.51
CA VAL A 30 16.49 -1.36 0.65
C VAL A 30 16.66 -0.08 -0.15
N ARG A 31 17.12 1.02 0.47
CA ARG A 31 17.33 2.29 -0.24
C ARG A 31 18.43 2.19 -1.30
N LEU A 32 19.54 1.54 -0.99
CA LEU A 32 20.60 1.29 -1.97
C LEU A 32 20.09 0.46 -3.15
N LEU A 33 19.32 -0.59 -2.88
CA LEU A 33 18.72 -1.39 -3.94
C LEU A 33 17.75 -0.58 -4.79
N GLN A 34 16.89 0.23 -4.17
CA GLN A 34 15.95 1.11 -4.89
C GLN A 34 16.66 2.10 -5.82
N PHE A 35 17.83 2.63 -5.46
CA PHE A 35 18.63 3.48 -6.34
C PHE A 35 19.10 2.78 -7.62
N THR A 36 19.23 1.47 -7.60
CA THR A 36 19.64 0.69 -8.78
C THR A 36 18.48 0.27 -9.67
N VAL A 37 17.24 0.42 -9.19
CA VAL A 37 16.03 -0.01 -9.89
C VAL A 37 15.36 1.18 -10.57
N ARG A 38 15.05 1.05 -11.85
CA ARG A 38 14.27 2.04 -12.58
C ARG A 38 12.77 1.73 -12.42
N LEU A 39 11.99 2.77 -12.13
CA LEU A 39 10.54 2.68 -12.10
C LEU A 39 10.03 3.41 -13.35
N GLU A 40 9.36 2.70 -14.24
CA GLU A 40 8.87 3.23 -15.50
C GLU A 40 7.36 3.07 -15.62
N THR A 41 6.72 4.04 -16.23
CA THR A 41 5.28 4.07 -16.48
C THR A 41 5.00 4.96 -17.68
N SER A 42 3.79 4.90 -18.24
CA SER A 42 3.35 5.83 -19.28
C SER A 42 3.18 7.25 -18.72
N ASP A 43 3.17 8.26 -19.59
CA ASP A 43 2.89 9.66 -19.21
C ASP A 43 1.53 9.79 -18.49
N ASP A 44 0.53 9.05 -18.94
CA ASP A 44 -0.79 8.99 -18.29
C ASP A 44 -0.69 8.36 -16.89
N GLY A 45 0.08 7.28 -16.72
CA GLY A 45 0.35 6.66 -15.44
C GLY A 45 1.07 7.59 -14.47
N ALA A 46 2.09 8.30 -14.96
CA ALA A 46 2.82 9.30 -14.17
C ALA A 46 1.89 10.44 -13.72
N ARG A 47 1.04 10.94 -14.61
CA ARG A 47 0.03 11.97 -14.31
C ARG A 47 -0.95 11.48 -13.24
N LYS A 48 -1.49 10.26 -13.37
CA LYS A 48 -2.41 9.67 -12.39
C LYS A 48 -1.75 9.48 -11.03
N MET A 49 -0.51 8.99 -10.99
CA MET A 49 0.22 8.83 -9.74
C MET A 49 0.57 10.16 -9.06
N SER A 50 0.83 11.22 -9.84
CA SER A 50 1.22 12.55 -9.31
C SER A 50 0.04 13.45 -8.97
N ALA A 51 -1.18 13.09 -9.36
CA ALA A 51 -2.38 13.90 -9.17
C ALA A 51 -2.63 14.18 -7.67
N PRO A 52 -2.97 15.43 -7.27
CA PRO A 52 -2.94 15.86 -5.86
C PRO A 52 -4.11 15.33 -5.03
N GLU A 53 -5.15 14.78 -5.65
CA GLU A 53 -6.35 14.30 -4.99
C GLU A 53 -6.04 13.14 -4.04
N LYS A 54 -6.85 13.03 -2.99
CA LYS A 54 -6.80 11.93 -2.01
C LYS A 54 -6.87 10.57 -2.69
N LEU A 55 -6.02 9.66 -2.26
CA LEU A 55 -5.78 8.39 -2.95
C LEU A 55 -5.96 7.19 -2.03
N VAL A 56 -6.73 6.22 -2.49
CA VAL A 56 -6.67 4.83 -2.07
C VAL A 56 -5.91 4.06 -3.16
N GLY A 57 -4.62 3.84 -2.92
CA GLY A 57 -3.76 3.04 -3.80
C GLY A 57 -3.92 1.56 -3.51
N VAL A 58 -3.98 0.73 -4.56
CA VAL A 58 -4.20 -0.71 -4.47
C VAL A 58 -3.15 -1.46 -5.28
N ALA A 59 -2.44 -2.38 -4.65
CA ALA A 59 -1.49 -3.28 -5.32
C ALA A 59 -1.34 -4.57 -4.53
N TRP A 60 -0.84 -5.64 -5.14
CA TRP A 60 -0.61 -6.90 -4.44
C TRP A 60 0.41 -6.76 -3.30
N HIS A 61 0.24 -7.53 -2.23
CA HIS A 61 1.14 -7.57 -1.08
C HIS A 61 2.58 -7.89 -1.50
N SER A 62 2.76 -8.77 -2.45
CA SER A 62 4.05 -9.11 -3.03
C SER A 62 4.79 -7.93 -3.69
N ARG A 63 4.13 -6.80 -3.94
CA ARG A 63 4.66 -5.60 -4.63
C ARG A 63 4.98 -4.43 -3.68
N ILE A 64 4.87 -4.61 -2.36
CA ILE A 64 5.07 -3.54 -1.35
C ILE A 64 6.43 -2.84 -1.50
N PHE A 65 7.48 -3.56 -1.90
CA PHE A 65 8.79 -2.95 -2.16
C PHE A 65 8.69 -1.74 -3.10
N PHE A 66 7.93 -1.88 -4.18
CA PHE A 66 7.79 -0.85 -5.21
C PHE A 66 6.84 0.28 -4.80
N LEU A 67 5.89 0.03 -3.91
CA LEU A 67 4.97 1.07 -3.43
C LEU A 67 5.70 2.21 -2.74
N SER A 68 6.78 1.91 -2.01
CA SER A 68 7.63 2.94 -1.42
C SER A 68 8.41 3.75 -2.45
N MET A 69 8.74 3.16 -3.61
CA MET A 69 9.31 3.88 -4.75
C MET A 69 8.26 4.79 -5.41
N CYS A 70 7.05 4.29 -5.66
CA CYS A 70 5.93 5.11 -6.17
C CYS A 70 5.68 6.33 -5.26
N LYS A 71 5.68 6.12 -3.93
CA LYS A 71 5.60 7.21 -2.95
C LYS A 71 6.71 8.23 -3.16
N TYR A 72 7.94 7.79 -3.24
CA TYR A 72 9.11 8.66 -3.35
C TYR A 72 9.11 9.48 -4.64
N TYR A 73 8.79 8.87 -5.79
CA TYR A 73 8.88 9.54 -7.09
C TYR A 73 7.65 10.41 -7.42
N TYR A 74 6.46 10.00 -7.00
CA TYR A 74 5.22 10.64 -7.48
C TYR A 74 4.42 11.33 -6.36
N ARG A 75 4.64 10.98 -5.11
CA ARG A 75 3.82 11.49 -3.99
C ARG A 75 4.64 11.88 -2.76
N ASP A 76 5.89 12.34 -2.95
CA ASP A 76 6.80 12.62 -1.83
C ASP A 76 6.25 13.64 -0.83
N LYS A 77 5.54 14.65 -1.31
CA LYS A 77 4.97 15.73 -0.48
C LYS A 77 3.66 15.35 0.23
N ILE A 78 2.99 14.27 -0.19
CA ILE A 78 1.70 13.87 0.37
C ILE A 78 1.95 12.83 1.46
N PRO A 79 1.42 12.98 2.69
CA PRO A 79 1.50 11.94 3.70
C PRO A 79 0.90 10.63 3.18
N MET A 80 1.52 9.51 3.50
CA MET A 80 1.04 8.19 3.11
C MET A 80 1.02 7.30 4.33
N ASN A 81 -0.04 6.53 4.51
CA ASN A 81 -0.18 5.59 5.60
C ASN A 81 -0.46 4.18 5.07
N GLY A 82 0.15 3.20 5.73
CA GLY A 82 -0.13 1.78 5.54
C GLY A 82 -0.69 1.14 6.81
N LEU A 83 -1.44 0.05 6.65
CA LEU A 83 -1.97 -0.70 7.78
C LEU A 83 -0.89 -1.62 8.34
N VAL A 84 -0.59 -1.51 9.62
CA VAL A 84 0.40 -2.32 10.32
C VAL A 84 -0.21 -2.95 11.58
N SER A 85 0.11 -4.22 11.83
CA SER A 85 -0.34 -4.92 13.05
C SER A 85 0.07 -4.18 14.32
N ALA A 86 -0.80 -4.18 15.34
CA ALA A 86 -0.50 -3.63 16.67
C ALA A 86 0.53 -4.45 17.48
N SER A 87 0.93 -5.63 16.99
CA SER A 87 1.86 -6.55 17.64
C SER A 87 3.27 -5.96 17.86
N ARG A 88 4.09 -6.68 18.64
CA ARG A 88 5.52 -6.35 18.82
C ARG A 88 6.28 -6.36 17.49
N ASP A 89 6.03 -7.35 16.65
CA ASP A 89 6.66 -7.43 15.31
C ASP A 89 6.22 -6.27 14.42
N GLY A 90 4.95 -5.86 14.53
CA GLY A 90 4.45 -4.66 13.87
C GLY A 90 5.16 -3.37 14.30
N ALA A 91 5.79 -3.31 15.49
CA ALA A 91 6.58 -2.15 15.89
C ALA A 91 7.86 -2.00 15.05
N TYR A 92 8.52 -3.12 14.68
CA TYR A 92 9.66 -3.10 13.75
C TYR A 92 9.24 -2.60 12.36
N LEU A 93 8.12 -3.12 11.84
CA LEU A 93 7.61 -2.67 10.55
C LEU A 93 7.20 -1.18 10.59
N CYS A 94 6.62 -0.73 11.68
CA CYS A 94 6.28 0.68 11.88
C CYS A 94 7.54 1.57 11.92
N ALA A 95 8.62 1.13 12.59
CA ALA A 95 9.90 1.84 12.59
C ALA A 95 10.49 1.91 11.18
N PHE A 96 10.47 0.81 10.44
CA PHE A 96 10.92 0.74 9.05
C PHE A 96 10.10 1.67 8.14
N PHE A 97 8.78 1.63 8.22
CA PHE A 97 7.90 2.51 7.43
C PHE A 97 8.19 4.00 7.70
N ARG A 98 8.39 4.38 8.97
CA ARG A 98 8.74 5.76 9.33
C ARG A 98 10.06 6.20 8.73
N LEU A 99 11.09 5.33 8.70
CA LEU A 99 12.35 5.61 7.99
C LEU A 99 12.13 5.80 6.49
N MET A 100 11.16 5.09 5.92
CA MET A 100 10.73 5.24 4.51
C MET A 100 9.79 6.43 4.27
N LYS A 101 9.55 7.30 5.29
CA LYS A 101 8.56 8.39 5.26
C LYS A 101 7.13 7.91 5.00
N ILE A 102 6.80 6.71 5.46
CA ILE A 102 5.46 6.13 5.40
C ILE A 102 4.92 6.06 6.84
N GLY A 103 3.74 6.61 7.05
CA GLY A 103 3.03 6.49 8.31
C GLY A 103 2.41 5.09 8.50
N ALA A 104 2.03 4.77 9.71
CA ALA A 104 1.42 3.50 10.04
C ALA A 104 0.13 3.71 10.82
N VAL A 105 -0.97 3.23 10.26
CA VAL A 105 -2.23 3.01 11.00
C VAL A 105 -2.11 1.66 11.71
N ARG A 106 -2.31 1.67 13.03
CA ARG A 106 -2.07 0.51 13.87
C ARG A 106 -3.38 -0.16 14.25
N GLY A 107 -3.75 -1.21 13.49
CA GLY A 107 -4.98 -1.98 13.77
C GLY A 107 -4.91 -2.71 15.12
N SER A 108 -5.93 -2.55 16.00
CA SER A 108 -6.00 -3.25 17.27
C SER A 108 -6.34 -4.74 17.10
N HIS A 109 -5.77 -5.60 17.97
CA HIS A 109 -5.97 -7.05 17.92
C HIS A 109 -7.42 -7.49 18.19
N LYS A 110 -8.21 -6.73 18.93
CA LYS A 110 -9.49 -7.17 19.48
C LYS A 110 -10.72 -6.83 18.64
N ARG A 111 -10.65 -5.82 17.75
CA ARG A 111 -11.77 -5.42 16.85
C ARG A 111 -11.30 -5.46 15.41
N ARG A 112 -11.08 -6.67 14.91
CA ARG A 112 -10.41 -7.01 13.66
C ARG A 112 -11.18 -6.54 12.43
N GLY A 113 -10.60 -5.68 11.65
CA GLY A 113 -11.05 -5.30 10.31
C GLY A 113 -11.81 -3.97 10.29
N ALA A 114 -12.98 -3.87 10.89
CA ALA A 114 -13.81 -2.66 10.80
C ALA A 114 -13.13 -1.41 11.40
N HIS A 115 -12.52 -1.53 12.59
CA HIS A 115 -11.80 -0.41 13.21
C HIS A 115 -10.59 0.04 12.39
N ALA A 116 -9.82 -0.90 11.87
CA ALA A 116 -8.67 -0.58 11.01
C ALA A 116 -9.09 0.12 9.71
N VAL A 117 -10.22 -0.30 9.12
CA VAL A 117 -10.82 0.38 7.97
C VAL A 117 -11.21 1.81 8.32
N MET A 118 -11.88 2.04 9.46
CA MET A 118 -12.26 3.39 9.89
C MET A 118 -11.04 4.30 10.17
N GLU A 119 -9.96 3.77 10.75
CA GLU A 119 -8.73 4.52 10.92
C GLU A 119 -8.08 4.90 9.57
N LEU A 120 -8.15 4.01 8.55
CA LEU A 120 -7.70 4.34 7.19
C LEU A 120 -8.60 5.41 6.55
N VAL A 121 -9.92 5.30 6.70
CA VAL A 121 -10.88 6.33 6.24
C VAL A 121 -10.55 7.68 6.85
N GLU A 122 -10.35 7.74 8.16
CA GLU A 122 -9.99 8.97 8.87
C GLU A 122 -8.64 9.53 8.38
N SER A 123 -7.66 8.64 8.14
CA SER A 123 -6.37 9.02 7.56
C SER A 123 -6.51 9.72 6.21
N VAL A 124 -7.37 9.17 5.33
CA VAL A 124 -7.64 9.76 4.00
C VAL A 124 -8.40 11.09 4.14
N LYS A 125 -9.40 11.17 5.02
CA LYS A 125 -10.14 12.42 5.28
C LYS A 125 -9.22 13.54 5.77
N ASN A 126 -8.19 13.19 6.54
CA ASN A 126 -7.16 14.11 7.04
C ASN A 126 -6.05 14.42 6.02
N GLY A 127 -6.19 14.03 4.76
CA GLY A 127 -5.30 14.43 3.67
C GLY A 127 -4.10 13.50 3.42
N ALA A 128 -4.05 12.32 4.05
CA ALA A 128 -3.04 11.33 3.73
C ALA A 128 -3.55 10.36 2.65
N ASP A 129 -2.65 9.88 1.81
CA ASP A 129 -2.91 8.71 0.98
C ASP A 129 -2.88 7.45 1.83
N VAL A 130 -3.58 6.42 1.38
CA VAL A 130 -3.44 5.08 1.93
C VAL A 130 -3.14 4.08 0.82
N PHE A 131 -2.23 3.13 1.11
CA PHE A 131 -2.02 1.98 0.24
C PHE A 131 -2.54 0.73 0.93
N ILE A 132 -3.36 -0.02 0.18
CA ILE A 132 -4.01 -1.23 0.64
C ILE A 132 -3.59 -2.38 -0.27
N THR A 133 -3.13 -3.46 0.35
CA THR A 133 -2.88 -4.72 -0.34
C THR A 133 -4.15 -5.58 -0.22
N PRO A 134 -4.92 -5.74 -1.31
CA PRO A 134 -6.29 -6.28 -1.21
C PRO A 134 -6.29 -7.78 -0.88
N ASP A 135 -5.22 -8.51 -1.15
CA ASP A 135 -5.03 -9.89 -0.72
C ASP A 135 -4.82 -10.02 0.80
N GLY A 136 -4.41 -8.93 1.46
CA GLY A 136 -4.24 -8.85 2.91
C GLY A 136 -3.06 -9.67 3.43
N PRO A 137 -2.77 -9.60 4.74
CA PRO A 137 -1.53 -10.17 5.31
C PRO A 137 -1.53 -11.70 5.45
N ARG A 138 -2.62 -12.38 5.11
CA ARG A 138 -2.77 -13.84 5.24
C ARG A 138 -3.20 -14.50 3.93
N GLY A 139 -3.31 -13.73 2.85
CA GLY A 139 -3.76 -14.22 1.56
C GLY A 139 -5.22 -14.71 1.52
N PRO A 140 -5.58 -15.52 0.55
CA PRO A 140 -4.69 -16.07 -0.50
C PRO A 140 -4.11 -14.98 -1.41
N ALA A 141 -2.90 -15.23 -1.92
CA ALA A 141 -2.22 -14.31 -2.84
C ALA A 141 -3.06 -14.08 -4.11
N ASN A 142 -2.98 -12.86 -4.65
CA ASN A 142 -3.63 -12.47 -5.89
C ASN A 142 -5.17 -12.65 -5.89
N ARG A 143 -5.80 -12.51 -4.72
CA ARG A 143 -7.26 -12.49 -4.53
C ARG A 143 -7.67 -11.23 -3.80
N ALA A 144 -8.47 -10.40 -4.46
CA ALA A 144 -8.88 -9.11 -3.93
C ALA A 144 -10.03 -9.24 -2.93
N LYS A 145 -9.81 -8.75 -1.71
CA LYS A 145 -10.84 -8.57 -0.67
C LYS A 145 -11.40 -7.16 -0.75
N GLU A 146 -12.62 -6.98 -0.30
CA GLU A 146 -13.40 -5.76 -0.47
C GLU A 146 -12.99 -4.60 0.48
N GLY A 147 -12.03 -4.80 1.38
CA GLY A 147 -11.65 -3.79 2.37
C GLY A 147 -11.28 -2.42 1.79
N PHE A 148 -10.61 -2.39 0.64
CA PHE A 148 -10.24 -1.14 -0.04
C PHE A 148 -11.45 -0.39 -0.59
N LEU A 149 -12.49 -1.11 -1.01
CA LEU A 149 -13.76 -0.53 -1.51
C LEU A 149 -14.44 0.27 -0.41
N LEU A 150 -14.49 -0.29 0.81
CA LEU A 150 -15.10 0.39 1.94
C LEU A 150 -14.31 1.66 2.32
N VAL A 151 -12.96 1.60 2.30
CA VAL A 151 -12.15 2.78 2.54
C VAL A 151 -12.41 3.86 1.49
N ALA A 152 -12.44 3.50 0.21
CA ALA A 152 -12.69 4.44 -0.88
C ALA A 152 -14.11 5.04 -0.81
N LYS A 153 -15.12 4.22 -0.52
CA LYS A 153 -16.51 4.65 -0.37
C LYS A 153 -16.67 5.67 0.74
N GLU A 154 -16.20 5.34 1.94
CA GLU A 154 -16.38 6.17 3.15
C GLU A 154 -15.50 7.44 3.16
N SER A 155 -14.37 7.42 2.44
CA SER A 155 -13.48 8.57 2.34
C SER A 155 -13.77 9.48 1.14
N GLY A 156 -14.49 8.98 0.14
CA GLY A 156 -14.71 9.68 -1.13
C GLY A 156 -13.45 9.82 -1.99
N ALA A 157 -12.39 9.08 -1.67
CA ALA A 157 -11.12 9.16 -2.40
C ALA A 157 -11.19 8.45 -3.75
N ARG A 158 -10.33 8.89 -4.67
CA ARG A 158 -10.09 8.16 -5.90
C ARG A 158 -9.37 6.84 -5.62
N ILE A 159 -9.59 5.86 -6.48
CA ILE A 159 -8.96 4.54 -6.40
C ILE A 159 -7.93 4.45 -7.52
N LEU A 160 -6.70 4.06 -7.19
CA LEU A 160 -5.65 3.83 -8.17
C LEU A 160 -5.04 2.44 -7.95
N ALA A 161 -5.38 1.51 -8.83
CA ALA A 161 -4.74 0.20 -8.85
C ALA A 161 -3.41 0.29 -9.61
N LEU A 162 -2.36 -0.28 -9.02
CA LEU A 162 -1.00 -0.30 -9.56
C LEU A 162 -0.59 -1.75 -9.84
N LYS A 163 -0.55 -2.12 -11.11
CA LYS A 163 0.07 -3.37 -11.56
C LYS A 163 1.56 -3.13 -11.76
N ILE A 164 2.41 -3.84 -11.02
CA ILE A 164 3.85 -3.63 -11.03
C ILE A 164 4.56 -4.91 -11.46
N THR A 165 5.27 -4.83 -12.59
CA THR A 165 5.94 -5.96 -13.23
C THR A 165 7.44 -5.69 -13.35
N PRO A 166 8.30 -6.27 -12.48
CA PRO A 166 9.74 -6.13 -12.59
C PRO A 166 10.29 -7.05 -13.70
N THR A 167 11.25 -6.56 -14.47
CA THR A 167 11.91 -7.34 -15.53
C THR A 167 12.79 -8.47 -14.97
N ARG A 168 13.37 -8.28 -13.78
CA ARG A 168 14.18 -9.27 -13.06
C ARG A 168 13.97 -9.14 -11.57
N CYS A 169 13.69 -10.24 -10.89
CA CYS A 169 13.45 -10.25 -9.45
C CYS A 169 13.88 -11.57 -8.81
N TRP A 170 14.02 -11.53 -7.48
CA TRP A 170 13.99 -12.72 -6.64
C TRP A 170 12.58 -12.88 -6.07
N ARG A 171 12.10 -14.12 -5.99
CA ARG A 171 10.83 -14.46 -5.36
C ARG A 171 11.12 -15.24 -4.07
N ILE A 172 10.53 -14.82 -2.96
CA ILE A 172 10.64 -15.52 -1.69
C ILE A 172 9.62 -16.66 -1.69
N GLY A 173 10.00 -17.83 -2.23
CA GLY A 173 9.08 -18.93 -2.50
C GLY A 173 8.38 -19.52 -1.27
N LYS A 174 8.94 -19.35 -0.05
CA LYS A 174 8.31 -19.79 1.21
C LYS A 174 7.29 -18.78 1.76
N ALA A 175 7.28 -17.54 1.27
CA ALA A 175 6.26 -16.56 1.65
C ALA A 175 4.93 -16.89 0.97
N TRP A 176 3.81 -16.73 1.69
CA TRP A 176 2.46 -17.02 1.18
C TRP A 176 2.12 -16.19 -0.07
N ASP A 177 2.67 -14.97 -0.17
CA ASP A 177 2.47 -14.01 -1.26
C ASP A 177 3.56 -14.09 -2.34
N LYS A 178 4.55 -14.98 -2.20
CA LYS A 178 5.72 -15.05 -3.09
C LYS A 178 6.40 -13.68 -3.25
N PHE A 179 6.65 -12.99 -2.12
CA PHE A 179 7.16 -11.63 -2.08
C PHE A 179 8.30 -11.38 -3.07
N ILE A 180 8.25 -10.25 -3.77
CA ILE A 180 9.17 -9.93 -4.85
C ILE A 180 10.16 -8.86 -4.41
N ILE A 181 11.44 -9.16 -4.60
CA ILE A 181 12.56 -8.23 -4.45
C ILE A 181 13.19 -8.03 -5.83
N PRO A 182 13.25 -6.81 -6.38
CA PRO A 182 13.90 -6.58 -7.67
C PRO A 182 15.38 -6.89 -7.61
N LYS A 183 15.95 -7.38 -8.71
CA LYS A 183 17.40 -7.48 -8.84
C LYS A 183 18.00 -6.09 -9.12
N PRO A 184 19.25 -5.82 -8.70
CA PRO A 184 19.92 -4.59 -9.05
C PRO A 184 19.93 -4.34 -10.57
N PHE A 185 19.82 -3.07 -10.95
CA PHE A 185 19.82 -2.61 -12.34
C PHE A 185 18.69 -3.22 -13.19
N SER A 186 17.56 -3.56 -12.56
CA SER A 186 16.34 -3.97 -13.23
C SER A 186 15.39 -2.78 -13.42
N THR A 187 14.41 -2.96 -14.31
CA THR A 187 13.31 -2.02 -14.50
C THR A 187 12.03 -2.64 -13.92
N ALA A 188 11.21 -1.84 -13.29
CA ALA A 188 9.86 -2.21 -12.88
C ALA A 188 8.85 -1.34 -13.64
N TRP A 189 8.00 -1.97 -14.44
CA TRP A 189 6.92 -1.31 -15.17
C TRP A 189 5.71 -1.16 -14.28
N VAL A 190 5.12 0.05 -14.25
CA VAL A 190 3.92 0.35 -13.49
C VAL A 190 2.79 0.69 -14.46
N GLU A 191 1.78 -0.14 -14.49
CA GLU A 191 0.51 0.14 -15.16
C GLU A 191 -0.53 0.59 -14.15
N THR A 192 -1.42 1.47 -14.56
CA THR A 192 -2.38 2.11 -13.65
C THR A 192 -3.81 1.95 -14.17
N LEU A 193 -4.73 1.60 -13.26
CA LEU A 193 -6.17 1.66 -13.48
C LEU A 193 -6.78 2.59 -12.44
N GLU A 194 -7.44 3.64 -12.89
CA GLU A 194 -7.98 4.71 -12.03
C GLU A 194 -9.49 4.78 -12.09
N PHE A 195 -10.09 5.06 -10.93
CA PHE A 195 -11.49 5.43 -10.77
C PHE A 195 -11.59 6.68 -9.90
N LYS A 196 -12.41 7.63 -10.32
CA LYS A 196 -12.57 8.92 -9.61
C LYS A 196 -13.10 8.76 -8.19
N ASN A 197 -13.90 7.74 -7.94
CA ASN A 197 -14.47 7.36 -6.65
C ASN A 197 -15.03 5.93 -6.70
N HIS A 198 -15.58 5.47 -5.59
CA HIS A 198 -16.19 4.13 -5.48
C HIS A 198 -17.35 3.93 -6.48
N ALA A 199 -18.25 4.93 -6.64
CA ALA A 199 -19.40 4.80 -7.54
C ALA A 199 -18.96 4.67 -9.03
N ASP A 200 -17.86 5.29 -9.41
CA ASP A 200 -17.29 5.16 -10.74
C ASP A 200 -16.77 3.73 -10.99
N LEU A 201 -16.14 3.14 -9.97
CA LEU A 201 -15.71 1.73 -10.03
C LEU A 201 -16.92 0.77 -10.06
N GLU A 202 -17.97 1.02 -9.27
CA GLU A 202 -19.21 0.20 -9.29
C GLU A 202 -19.84 0.20 -10.67
N ARG A 203 -19.97 1.38 -11.29
CA ARG A 203 -20.53 1.52 -12.65
C ARG A 203 -19.68 0.75 -13.67
N ALA A 204 -18.36 0.94 -13.66
CA ALA A 204 -17.46 0.25 -14.59
C ALA A 204 -17.47 -1.28 -14.41
N ALA A 205 -17.68 -1.77 -13.19
CA ALA A 205 -17.82 -3.19 -12.91
C ALA A 205 -19.16 -3.73 -13.44
N ALA A 206 -20.26 -2.99 -13.23
CA ALA A 206 -21.60 -3.37 -13.72
C ALA A 206 -21.63 -3.43 -15.25
N GLU A 207 -21.02 -2.47 -15.95
CA GLU A 207 -20.91 -2.46 -17.41
C GLU A 207 -20.17 -3.69 -17.96
N ARG A 208 -19.26 -4.27 -17.17
CA ARG A 208 -18.50 -5.48 -17.53
C ARG A 208 -19.10 -6.78 -16.97
N GLY A 209 -20.25 -6.71 -16.32
CA GLY A 209 -20.91 -7.87 -15.70
C GLY A 209 -20.10 -8.53 -14.59
N THR A 210 -19.32 -7.75 -13.83
CA THR A 210 -18.43 -8.24 -12.77
C THR A 210 -18.61 -7.46 -11.47
N THR A 211 -17.89 -7.84 -10.41
CA THR A 211 -17.89 -7.07 -9.15
C THR A 211 -16.73 -6.07 -9.12
N PRO A 212 -16.84 -4.95 -8.35
CA PRO A 212 -15.77 -3.98 -8.19
C PRO A 212 -14.43 -4.59 -7.77
N ALA A 213 -14.44 -5.51 -6.79
CA ALA A 213 -13.23 -6.18 -6.34
C ALA A 213 -12.62 -7.06 -7.44
N LYS A 214 -13.48 -7.79 -8.19
CA LYS A 214 -13.04 -8.65 -9.28
C LYS A 214 -12.46 -7.86 -10.46
N LEU A 215 -13.04 -6.70 -10.79
CA LEU A 215 -12.51 -5.82 -11.84
C LEU A 215 -11.07 -5.37 -11.51
N VAL A 216 -10.81 -4.97 -10.26
CA VAL A 216 -9.47 -4.59 -9.82
C VAL A 216 -8.55 -5.82 -9.75
N GLU A 217 -9.03 -6.97 -9.29
CA GLU A 217 -8.29 -8.24 -9.28
C GLU A 217 -7.83 -8.62 -10.68
N ASP A 218 -8.73 -8.57 -11.66
CA ASP A 218 -8.43 -8.96 -13.05
C ASP A 218 -7.38 -8.02 -13.68
N PHE A 219 -7.46 -6.72 -13.41
CA PHE A 219 -6.43 -5.77 -13.82
C PHE A 219 -5.08 -6.09 -13.18
N LEU A 220 -5.04 -6.30 -11.87
CA LEU A 220 -3.79 -6.58 -11.15
C LEU A 220 -3.17 -7.93 -11.56
N ASN A 221 -3.98 -8.87 -12.08
CA ASN A 221 -3.56 -10.20 -12.54
C ASN A 221 -3.35 -10.28 -14.06
N SER A 222 -3.73 -9.25 -14.84
CA SER A 222 -3.53 -9.27 -16.28
C SER A 222 -2.03 -9.43 -16.58
N ASP A 223 -1.68 -10.35 -17.49
CA ASP A 223 -0.30 -10.60 -17.94
C ASP A 223 0.74 -10.86 -16.84
N ASN A 224 0.32 -11.40 -15.69
CA ASN A 224 1.27 -11.89 -14.71
C ASN A 224 2.05 -13.06 -15.32
N ILE A 225 3.30 -12.80 -15.72
CA ILE A 225 4.29 -13.84 -16.00
C ILE A 225 4.67 -14.46 -14.64
N ASP A 226 3.90 -15.44 -14.20
CA ASP A 226 4.21 -16.27 -13.04
C ASP A 226 5.22 -17.36 -13.35
#